data_9f998ad71d3d46bef7bd19883fb5370a
#
_entry.id   9f998ad71d3d46bef7bd19883fb5370a
#
_cell.length_a   1.000
_cell.length_b   1.000
_cell.length_c   1.000
_cell.angle_alpha   90.00
_cell.angle_beta   90.00
_cell.angle_gamma   90.00
#
_symmetry.space_group_name_H-M   'P 1'
#
loop_
_entity.id
_entity.type
_entity.pdbx_description
1 polymer ?
#
loop_
_entity_poly.entity_id
_entity_poly.type
_entity_poly.pdbx_seq_one_letter_code
_entity_poly.pdbx_strand_id
1 'polypeptide(L)'
;DQRLSAIAGKLYAYPDMDLVGVTGTNGKTTITQLIAQWLELLGHKAAVMGTTGNGFLDNLQQAANTTGNAVEIQKTLSSLANQQAAYTALEVSSHGLTQGRVKALSFAAGVFTNLSRDHLDYHGTMEEYANAKLGLFTQHQCERAIINIDDEVGHAWASQLSNAIAVSLKPNTEFESAIWATDVRY
;
A
#
# COMPACT_ATOMS: atom_id res chain seq x y z
N ASP A 1 -2.93 5.32 17.93
CA ASP A 1 -1.94 6.35 18.22
C ASP A 1 -1.63 7.33 17.10
N GLN A 2 -2.68 7.98 16.61
CA GLN A 2 -2.57 8.98 15.53
C GLN A 2 -1.59 10.11 15.87
N ARG A 3 -1.56 10.53 17.14
CA ARG A 3 -0.61 11.55 17.62
C ARG A 3 0.85 11.08 17.52
N LEU A 4 1.10 9.81 17.81
CA LEU A 4 2.45 9.24 17.73
C LEU A 4 2.99 9.24 16.32
N SER A 5 2.15 8.89 15.33
CA SER A 5 2.52 8.95 13.91
C SER A 5 2.90 10.38 13.48
N ALA A 6 2.11 11.38 13.88
CA ALA A 6 2.37 12.78 13.57
C ALA A 6 3.68 13.31 14.21
N ILE A 7 3.96 12.94 15.46
CA ILE A 7 5.20 13.31 16.17
C ILE A 7 6.39 12.65 15.50
N ALA A 8 6.31 11.36 15.22
CA ALA A 8 7.36 10.61 14.54
C ALA A 8 7.65 11.19 13.14
N GLY A 9 6.61 11.57 12.39
CA GLY A 9 6.74 12.20 11.08
C GLY A 9 7.46 13.55 11.11
N LYS A 10 7.36 14.30 12.20
CA LYS A 10 8.14 15.53 12.40
C LYS A 10 9.61 15.26 12.72
N LEU A 11 9.89 14.16 13.39
CA LEU A 11 11.23 13.79 13.82
C LEU A 11 12.04 13.09 12.73
N TYR A 12 11.37 12.31 11.91
CA TYR A 12 11.96 11.47 10.86
C TYR A 12 11.39 11.85 9.50
N ALA A 13 12.01 12.83 8.82
CA ALA A 13 11.59 13.26 7.50
C ALA A 13 12.15 12.37 6.37
N TYR A 14 11.41 12.29 5.26
CA TYR A 14 11.84 11.60 4.03
C TYR A 14 11.41 12.41 2.78
N PRO A 15 11.95 13.64 2.58
CA PRO A 15 11.37 14.65 1.69
C PRO A 15 11.30 14.26 0.21
N ASP A 16 12.23 13.48 -0.31
CA ASP A 16 12.35 13.18 -1.75
C ASP A 16 12.05 11.72 -2.09
N MET A 17 11.25 11.06 -1.27
CA MET A 17 10.89 9.65 -1.47
C MET A 17 9.38 9.49 -1.59
N ASP A 18 8.93 8.88 -2.68
CA ASP A 18 7.53 8.57 -2.91
C ASP A 18 7.14 7.22 -2.28
N LEU A 19 5.94 7.16 -1.73
CA LEU A 19 5.41 5.96 -1.11
C LEU A 19 4.31 5.33 -1.96
N VAL A 20 4.36 4.01 -2.08
CA VAL A 20 3.30 3.19 -2.65
C VAL A 20 2.77 2.26 -1.57
N GLY A 21 1.55 2.49 -1.12
CA GLY A 21 0.90 1.64 -0.11
C GLY A 21 0.11 0.51 -0.77
N VAL A 22 0.28 -0.72 -0.31
CA VAL A 22 -0.44 -1.89 -0.82
C VAL A 22 -1.28 -2.49 0.29
N THR A 23 -2.59 -2.55 0.08
CA THR A 23 -3.55 -3.16 1.00
C THR A 23 -4.39 -4.22 0.30
N GLY A 24 -5.02 -5.08 1.07
CA GLY A 24 -5.79 -6.23 0.62
C GLY A 24 -5.65 -7.39 1.59
N THR A 25 -6.41 -8.45 1.39
CA THR A 25 -6.28 -9.66 2.20
C THR A 25 -5.03 -10.43 1.81
N ASN A 26 -4.86 -10.71 0.52
CA ASN A 26 -3.76 -11.49 -0.03
C ASN A 26 -2.98 -10.70 -1.09
N GLY A 27 -1.73 -11.07 -1.31
CA GLY A 27 -0.89 -10.55 -2.38
C GLY A 27 -0.09 -9.29 -2.03
N LYS A 28 -0.25 -8.71 -0.85
CA LYS A 28 0.49 -7.49 -0.46
C LYS A 28 2.00 -7.64 -0.62
N THR A 29 2.57 -8.69 -0.06
CA THR A 29 4.01 -8.97 -0.12
C THR A 29 4.49 -9.15 -1.56
N THR A 30 3.79 -9.95 -2.34
CA THR A 30 4.14 -10.18 -3.74
C THR A 30 4.10 -8.88 -4.55
N ILE A 31 3.04 -8.11 -4.41
CA ILE A 31 2.87 -6.85 -5.16
C ILE A 31 3.91 -5.80 -4.75
N THR A 32 4.20 -5.63 -3.46
CA THR A 32 5.24 -4.69 -3.03
C THR A 32 6.61 -5.05 -3.60
N GLN A 33 6.97 -6.32 -3.61
CA GLN A 33 8.25 -6.78 -4.19
C GLN A 33 8.29 -6.62 -5.71
N LEU A 34 7.21 -6.92 -6.42
CA LEU A 34 7.13 -6.72 -7.87
C LEU A 34 7.22 -5.25 -8.24
N ILE A 35 6.58 -4.35 -7.48
CA ILE A 35 6.68 -2.91 -7.68
C ILE A 35 8.13 -2.44 -7.51
N ALA A 36 8.81 -2.86 -6.45
CA ALA A 36 10.20 -2.48 -6.22
C ALA A 36 11.13 -3.01 -7.32
N GLN A 37 10.98 -4.27 -7.73
CA GLN A 37 11.75 -4.85 -8.84
C GLN A 37 11.53 -4.09 -10.15
N TRP A 38 10.28 -3.76 -10.45
CA TRP A 38 9.94 -3.02 -11.66
C TRP A 38 10.52 -1.61 -11.66
N LEU A 39 10.44 -0.91 -10.53
CA LEU A 39 11.05 0.41 -10.38
C LEU A 39 12.57 0.35 -10.55
N GLU A 40 13.23 -0.66 -10.01
CA GLU A 40 14.69 -0.86 -10.20
C GLU A 40 15.03 -1.11 -11.68
N LEU A 41 14.25 -1.91 -12.39
CA LEU A 41 14.42 -2.12 -13.84
C LEU A 41 14.24 -0.82 -14.65
N LEU A 42 13.44 0.11 -14.16
CA LEU A 42 13.26 1.44 -14.73
C LEU A 42 14.36 2.44 -14.31
N GLY A 43 15.32 2.02 -13.51
CA GLY A 43 16.45 2.84 -13.06
C GLY A 43 16.20 3.64 -11.78
N HIS A 44 15.14 3.33 -11.04
CA HIS A 44 14.83 3.96 -9.76
C HIS A 44 15.25 3.07 -8.59
N LYS A 45 15.91 3.65 -7.60
CA LYS A 45 16.25 2.94 -6.37
C LYS A 45 15.00 2.79 -5.51
N ALA A 46 14.55 1.55 -5.29
CA ALA A 46 13.31 1.23 -4.61
C ALA A 46 13.51 0.29 -3.44
N ALA A 47 12.80 0.55 -2.34
CA ALA A 47 12.78 -0.27 -1.15
C ALA A 47 11.39 -0.87 -0.90
N VAL A 48 11.32 -1.83 -0.01
CA VAL A 48 10.08 -2.45 0.46
C VAL A 48 10.00 -2.39 1.98
N MET A 49 8.76 -2.40 2.49
CA MET A 49 8.47 -2.60 3.92
C MET A 49 7.29 -3.56 4.05
N GLY A 50 7.48 -4.64 4.78
CA GLY A 50 6.41 -5.61 4.96
C GLY A 50 6.82 -6.88 5.68
N THR A 51 6.04 -7.92 5.51
CA THR A 51 6.14 -9.21 6.23
C THR A 51 7.50 -9.89 6.05
N THR A 52 8.10 -9.79 4.88
CA THR A 52 9.40 -10.42 4.59
C THR A 52 10.60 -9.59 5.04
N GLY A 53 10.37 -8.39 5.52
CA GLY A 53 11.41 -7.48 6.00
C GLY A 53 11.30 -6.09 5.39
N ASN A 54 12.18 -5.21 5.83
CA ASN A 54 12.27 -3.83 5.41
C ASN A 54 13.63 -3.55 4.79
N GLY A 55 13.67 -2.81 3.71
CA GLY A 55 14.91 -2.40 3.05
C GLY A 55 14.91 -2.63 1.54
N PHE A 56 16.10 -2.68 0.97
CA PHE A 56 16.29 -3.05 -0.44
C PHE A 56 16.20 -4.56 -0.61
N LEU A 57 15.74 -5.02 -1.77
CA LEU A 57 15.43 -6.44 -2.01
C LEU A 57 16.63 -7.39 -1.83
N ASP A 58 17.84 -6.89 -2.04
CA ASP A 58 19.09 -7.64 -1.85
C ASP A 58 19.58 -7.70 -0.39
N ASN A 59 18.99 -6.87 0.49
CA ASN A 59 19.39 -6.77 1.89
C ASN A 59 18.21 -6.38 2.79
N LEU A 60 17.24 -7.28 2.95
CA LEU A 60 16.07 -7.05 3.81
C LEU A 60 16.44 -7.29 5.28
N GLN A 61 16.06 -6.33 6.14
CA GLN A 61 16.13 -6.48 7.58
C GLN A 61 14.81 -7.05 8.10
N GLN A 62 14.90 -8.01 9.02
CA GLN A 62 13.70 -8.67 9.56
C GLN A 62 12.72 -7.66 10.17
N ALA A 63 11.44 -7.82 9.84
CA ALA A 63 10.34 -7.06 10.41
C ALA A 63 9.57 -7.90 11.43
N ALA A 64 9.15 -7.28 12.53
CA ALA A 64 8.35 -7.95 13.56
C ALA A 64 6.87 -8.11 13.14
N ASN A 65 6.37 -7.19 12.32
CA ASN A 65 4.98 -7.15 11.85
C ASN A 65 4.90 -6.77 10.38
N THR A 66 3.81 -7.15 9.71
CA THR A 66 3.50 -6.74 8.33
C THR A 66 3.52 -5.21 8.17
N THR A 67 2.92 -4.51 9.13
CA THR A 67 2.99 -3.06 9.27
C THR A 67 3.58 -2.75 10.65
N GLY A 68 4.73 -2.11 10.69
CA GLY A 68 5.40 -1.72 11.94
C GLY A 68 4.60 -0.72 12.77
N ASN A 69 5.07 -0.39 13.96
CA ASN A 69 4.49 0.72 14.72
C ASN A 69 4.85 2.08 14.09
N ALA A 70 4.15 3.13 14.49
CA ALA A 70 4.29 4.45 13.87
C ALA A 70 5.71 5.01 13.90
N VAL A 71 6.45 4.78 14.97
CA VAL A 71 7.84 5.26 15.11
C VAL A 71 8.80 4.43 14.24
N GLU A 72 8.66 3.12 14.25
CA GLU A 72 9.47 2.21 13.41
C GLU A 72 9.30 2.52 11.93
N ILE A 73 8.06 2.75 11.48
CA ILE A 73 7.76 3.12 10.10
C ILE A 73 8.50 4.41 9.72
N GLN A 74 8.33 5.47 10.48
CA GLN A 74 8.94 6.78 10.18
C GLN A 74 10.46 6.70 10.22
N LYS A 75 11.03 6.03 11.21
CA LYS A 75 12.48 5.83 11.35
C LYS A 75 13.06 5.05 10.16
N THR A 76 12.38 3.98 9.75
CA THR A 76 12.78 3.16 8.60
C THR A 76 12.70 3.96 7.30
N LEU A 77 11.61 4.70 7.06
CA LEU A 77 11.45 5.54 5.88
C LEU A 77 12.54 6.61 5.80
N SER A 78 12.84 7.28 6.92
CA SER A 78 13.94 8.25 6.98
C SER A 78 15.30 7.61 6.66
N SER A 79 15.57 6.43 7.19
CA SER A 79 16.80 5.68 6.89
C SER A 79 16.90 5.31 5.40
N LEU A 80 15.80 4.85 4.80
CA LEU A 80 15.77 4.51 3.37
C LEU A 80 15.96 5.74 2.48
N ALA A 81 15.37 6.87 2.85
CA ALA A 81 15.56 8.14 2.14
C ALA A 81 17.02 8.62 2.23
N ASN A 82 17.67 8.48 3.38
CA ASN A 82 19.08 8.78 3.57
C ASN A 82 20.00 7.87 2.73
N GLN A 83 19.54 6.67 2.40
CA GLN A 83 20.21 5.75 1.49
C GLN A 83 19.82 6.00 0.02
N GLN A 84 19.15 7.12 -0.27
CA GLN A 84 18.74 7.55 -1.60
C GLN A 84 17.68 6.66 -2.27
N ALA A 85 16.82 5.99 -1.51
CA ALA A 85 15.62 5.38 -2.07
C ALA A 85 14.72 6.46 -2.68
N ALA A 86 14.36 6.31 -3.94
CA ALA A 86 13.41 7.19 -4.62
C ALA A 86 11.96 6.79 -4.33
N TYR A 87 11.74 5.50 -4.11
CA TYR A 87 10.44 4.91 -3.81
C TYR A 87 10.54 3.88 -2.68
N THR A 88 9.47 3.78 -1.91
CA THR A 88 9.27 2.66 -0.99
C THR A 88 7.86 2.11 -1.18
N ALA A 89 7.76 0.82 -1.52
CA ALA A 89 6.51 0.08 -1.54
C ALA A 89 6.29 -0.57 -0.17
N LEU A 90 5.18 -0.27 0.50
CA LEU A 90 4.91 -0.79 1.82
C LEU A 90 3.58 -1.51 1.93
N GLU A 91 3.59 -2.62 2.64
CA GLU A 91 2.39 -3.33 3.02
C GLU A 91 1.63 -2.55 4.09
N VAL A 92 0.37 -2.25 3.82
CA VAL A 92 -0.50 -1.52 4.75
C VAL A 92 -1.62 -2.44 5.20
N SER A 93 -1.49 -3.00 6.39
CA SER A 93 -2.50 -3.87 6.99
C SER A 93 -3.71 -3.08 7.49
N SER A 94 -4.86 -3.75 7.58
CA SER A 94 -6.05 -3.15 8.18
C SER A 94 -5.84 -2.72 9.62
N HIS A 95 -5.08 -3.50 10.40
CA HIS A 95 -4.67 -3.15 11.75
C HIS A 95 -3.84 -1.84 11.78
N GLY A 96 -2.86 -1.74 10.87
CA GLY A 96 -2.03 -0.55 10.74
C GLY A 96 -2.84 0.71 10.43
N LEU A 97 -3.83 0.59 9.56
CA LEU A 97 -4.76 1.68 9.24
C LEU A 97 -5.65 2.05 10.43
N THR A 98 -6.32 1.07 11.03
CA THR A 98 -7.24 1.30 12.16
C THR A 98 -6.51 1.87 13.38
N GLN A 99 -5.30 1.41 13.64
CA GLN A 99 -4.49 1.87 14.77
C GLN A 99 -3.72 3.17 14.49
N GLY A 100 -3.89 3.75 13.31
CA GLY A 100 -3.24 5.02 12.94
C GLY A 100 -1.73 4.95 12.81
N ARG A 101 -1.15 3.75 12.58
CA ARG A 101 0.31 3.56 12.47
C ARG A 101 0.91 4.28 11.28
N VAL A 102 0.13 4.43 10.21
CA VAL A 102 0.52 5.11 8.95
C VAL A 102 -0.12 6.49 8.79
N LYS A 103 -0.73 7.04 9.84
CA LYS A 103 -1.57 8.25 9.76
C LYS A 103 -0.85 9.47 9.18
N ALA A 104 0.43 9.63 9.43
CA ALA A 104 1.22 10.76 8.94
C ALA A 104 1.75 10.57 7.51
N LEU A 105 1.51 9.42 6.88
CA LEU A 105 2.03 9.12 5.54
C LEU A 105 1.12 9.68 4.45
N SER A 106 1.75 10.18 3.38
CA SER A 106 1.12 10.50 2.10
C SER A 106 1.62 9.53 1.04
N PHE A 107 0.74 9.10 0.15
CA PHE A 107 1.04 8.08 -0.86
C PHE A 107 0.94 8.67 -2.27
N ALA A 108 1.97 8.44 -3.09
CA ALA A 108 1.90 8.71 -4.53
C ALA A 108 0.91 7.76 -5.21
N ALA A 109 0.84 6.52 -4.72
CA ALA A 109 -0.17 5.55 -5.12
C ALA A 109 -0.56 4.63 -3.97
N GLY A 110 -1.82 4.25 -3.94
CA GLY A 110 -2.33 3.15 -3.14
C GLY A 110 -2.80 2.03 -4.06
N VAL A 111 -2.58 0.79 -3.67
CA VAL A 111 -2.97 -0.40 -4.43
C VAL A 111 -3.89 -1.27 -3.58
N PHE A 112 -5.02 -1.65 -4.15
CA PHE A 112 -5.93 -2.64 -3.56
C PHE A 112 -5.88 -3.94 -4.35
N THR A 113 -5.57 -5.04 -3.67
CA THR A 113 -5.42 -6.35 -4.30
C THR A 113 -6.73 -7.15 -4.30
N ASN A 114 -7.28 -7.41 -3.16
CA ASN A 114 -8.52 -8.18 -2.97
C ASN A 114 -9.03 -8.09 -1.52
N LEU A 115 -10.27 -8.48 -1.31
CA LEU A 115 -10.85 -8.66 0.01
C LEU A 115 -11.51 -10.03 0.12
N SER A 116 -11.03 -10.85 1.05
CA SER A 116 -11.64 -12.09 1.46
C SER A 116 -11.80 -12.14 2.97
N ARG A 117 -12.54 -13.14 3.48
CA ARG A 117 -12.82 -13.27 4.91
C ARG A 117 -11.53 -13.51 5.70
N ASP A 118 -11.15 -12.53 6.51
CA ASP A 118 -9.97 -12.59 7.39
C ASP A 118 -10.11 -11.55 8.52
N HIS A 119 -9.37 -11.72 9.63
CA HIS A 119 -9.31 -10.78 10.75
C HIS A 119 -10.66 -10.31 11.32
N LEU A 120 -11.73 -11.12 11.23
CA LEU A 120 -13.05 -10.78 11.74
C LEU A 120 -13.11 -10.78 13.26
N ASP A 121 -12.24 -11.50 13.92
CA ASP A 121 -12.00 -11.45 15.36
C ASP A 121 -11.58 -10.05 15.84
N TYR A 122 -10.89 -9.30 15.00
CA TYR A 122 -10.48 -7.93 15.28
C TYR A 122 -11.48 -6.88 14.77
N HIS A 123 -11.98 -7.01 13.53
CA HIS A 123 -12.84 -5.99 12.90
C HIS A 123 -14.34 -6.22 13.15
N GLY A 124 -14.74 -7.41 13.56
CA GLY A 124 -16.13 -7.78 13.82
C GLY A 124 -16.90 -8.17 12.56
N THR A 125 -16.98 -7.33 11.56
CA THR A 125 -17.72 -7.58 10.31
C THR A 125 -16.86 -7.38 9.06
N MET A 126 -17.30 -7.97 7.94
CA MET A 126 -16.65 -7.75 6.64
C MET A 126 -16.73 -6.30 6.18
N GLU A 127 -17.80 -5.59 6.55
CA GLU A 127 -17.96 -4.17 6.24
C GLU A 127 -16.94 -3.32 7.00
N GLU A 128 -16.76 -3.54 8.29
CA GLU A 128 -15.73 -2.86 9.10
C GLU A 128 -14.32 -3.18 8.59
N TYR A 129 -14.07 -4.42 8.19
CA TYR A 129 -12.81 -4.84 7.60
C TYR A 129 -12.54 -4.13 6.25
N ALA A 130 -13.55 -4.08 5.37
CA ALA A 130 -13.48 -3.34 4.10
C ALA A 130 -13.23 -1.84 4.34
N ASN A 131 -13.97 -1.22 5.25
CA ASN A 131 -13.85 0.20 5.58
C ASN A 131 -12.47 0.53 6.17
N ALA A 132 -11.89 -0.34 6.97
CA ALA A 132 -10.53 -0.16 7.47
C ALA A 132 -9.51 -0.05 6.32
N LYS A 133 -9.59 -0.92 5.31
CA LYS A 133 -8.70 -0.88 4.14
C LYS A 133 -8.99 0.30 3.21
N LEU A 134 -10.26 0.66 3.04
CA LEU A 134 -10.67 1.83 2.26
C LEU A 134 -10.02 3.12 2.79
N GLY A 135 -9.72 3.17 4.08
CA GLY A 135 -9.05 4.30 4.72
C GLY A 135 -7.69 4.66 4.09
N LEU A 136 -7.00 3.73 3.45
CA LEU A 136 -5.77 4.04 2.70
C LEU A 136 -6.04 5.09 1.61
N PHE A 137 -7.18 5.01 0.94
CA PHE A 137 -7.54 5.85 -0.20
C PHE A 137 -8.32 7.11 0.20
N THR A 138 -9.02 7.08 1.32
CA THR A 138 -9.97 8.14 1.75
C THR A 138 -9.51 8.97 2.94
N GLN A 139 -8.64 8.41 3.80
CA GLN A 139 -8.16 9.06 5.02
C GLN A 139 -6.71 9.52 4.95
N HIS A 140 -6.05 9.31 3.81
CA HIS A 140 -4.69 9.74 3.51
C HIS A 140 -4.68 10.53 2.21
N GLN A 141 -3.64 11.36 2.03
CA GLN A 141 -3.33 11.84 0.70
C GLN A 141 -2.85 10.65 -0.12
N CYS A 142 -3.58 10.32 -1.17
CA CYS A 142 -3.28 9.23 -2.10
C CYS A 142 -3.56 9.75 -3.51
N GLU A 143 -2.52 9.99 -4.29
CA GLU A 143 -2.66 10.64 -5.59
C GLU A 143 -3.34 9.75 -6.62
N ARG A 144 -3.04 8.45 -6.59
CA ARG A 144 -3.61 7.43 -7.47
C ARG A 144 -4.09 6.24 -6.66
N ALA A 145 -5.30 5.81 -6.95
CA ALA A 145 -5.89 4.60 -6.36
C ALA A 145 -5.93 3.49 -7.43
N ILE A 146 -5.02 2.53 -7.33
CA ILE A 146 -4.92 1.41 -8.27
C ILE A 146 -5.72 0.25 -7.72
N ILE A 147 -6.85 -0.05 -8.32
CA ILE A 147 -7.88 -0.92 -7.77
C ILE A 147 -8.13 -2.13 -8.66
N ASN A 148 -7.96 -3.32 -8.10
CA ASN A 148 -8.40 -4.56 -8.74
C ASN A 148 -9.94 -4.61 -8.77
N ILE A 149 -10.54 -4.44 -9.93
CA ILE A 149 -12.00 -4.44 -10.12
C ILE A 149 -12.57 -5.84 -10.41
N ASP A 150 -11.73 -6.85 -10.54
CA ASP A 150 -12.21 -8.25 -10.58
C ASP A 150 -12.64 -8.73 -9.19
N ASP A 151 -12.27 -8.00 -8.14
CA ASP A 151 -12.80 -8.12 -6.79
C ASP A 151 -14.07 -7.26 -6.64
N GLU A 152 -15.15 -7.80 -6.07
CA GLU A 152 -16.44 -7.10 -5.94
C GLU A 152 -16.33 -5.81 -5.12
N VAL A 153 -15.56 -5.84 -4.04
CA VAL A 153 -15.32 -4.66 -3.18
C VAL A 153 -14.49 -3.64 -3.93
N GLY A 154 -13.46 -4.08 -4.64
CA GLY A 154 -12.62 -3.22 -5.49
C GLY A 154 -13.44 -2.55 -6.59
N HIS A 155 -14.33 -3.28 -7.25
CA HIS A 155 -15.23 -2.71 -8.26
C HIS A 155 -16.10 -1.59 -7.67
N ALA A 156 -16.70 -1.81 -6.50
CA ALA A 156 -17.51 -0.80 -5.83
C ALA A 156 -16.69 0.43 -5.44
N TRP A 157 -15.47 0.26 -4.95
CA TRP A 157 -14.59 1.38 -4.60
C TRP A 157 -14.13 2.18 -5.81
N ALA A 158 -13.75 1.51 -6.90
CA ALA A 158 -13.36 2.19 -8.13
C ALA A 158 -14.44 3.12 -8.66
N SER A 159 -15.72 2.76 -8.48
CA SER A 159 -16.87 3.60 -8.84
C SER A 159 -17.03 4.84 -7.96
N GLN A 160 -16.46 4.86 -6.77
CA GLN A 160 -16.57 5.96 -5.79
C GLN A 160 -15.34 6.87 -5.76
N LEU A 161 -14.18 6.36 -6.16
CA LEU A 161 -12.91 7.08 -6.08
C LEU A 161 -12.61 7.80 -7.41
N SER A 162 -12.57 9.12 -7.39
CA SER A 162 -12.33 9.95 -8.58
C SER A 162 -10.92 9.80 -9.17
N ASN A 163 -9.96 9.33 -8.36
CA ASN A 163 -8.56 9.10 -8.73
C ASN A 163 -8.26 7.62 -9.00
N ALA A 164 -9.29 6.79 -9.16
CA ALA A 164 -9.13 5.36 -9.39
C ALA A 164 -8.58 5.05 -10.79
N ILE A 165 -7.63 4.11 -10.84
CA ILE A 165 -7.21 3.40 -12.03
C ILE A 165 -7.65 1.96 -11.85
N ALA A 166 -8.62 1.52 -12.63
CA ALA A 166 -9.14 0.16 -12.57
C ALA A 166 -8.15 -0.82 -13.21
N VAL A 167 -7.93 -1.96 -12.55
CA VAL A 167 -7.09 -3.05 -13.08
C VAL A 167 -7.93 -4.31 -13.16
N SER A 168 -7.89 -5.01 -14.30
CA SER A 168 -8.66 -6.23 -14.55
C SER A 168 -7.89 -7.22 -15.41
N LEU A 169 -8.18 -8.49 -15.25
CA LEU A 169 -7.78 -9.55 -16.18
C LEU A 169 -8.67 -9.66 -17.41
N LYS A 170 -9.72 -8.85 -17.49
CA LYS A 170 -10.70 -8.84 -18.58
C LYS A 170 -10.79 -7.44 -19.18
N PRO A 171 -11.03 -7.31 -20.50
CA PRO A 171 -11.31 -6.03 -21.11
C PRO A 171 -12.43 -5.29 -20.36
N ASN A 172 -12.19 -4.01 -20.06
CA ASN A 172 -13.14 -3.19 -19.33
C ASN A 172 -13.24 -1.80 -19.97
N THR A 173 -14.47 -1.40 -20.30
CA THR A 173 -14.80 -0.08 -20.85
C THR A 173 -15.66 0.75 -19.90
N GLU A 174 -15.95 0.24 -18.71
CA GLU A 174 -16.79 0.91 -17.71
C GLU A 174 -16.07 2.08 -17.05
N PHE A 175 -14.77 1.95 -16.83
CA PHE A 175 -13.97 2.98 -16.18
C PHE A 175 -13.14 3.77 -17.19
N GLU A 176 -13.12 5.09 -17.03
CA GLU A 176 -12.34 6.00 -17.89
C GLU A 176 -10.83 5.71 -17.82
N SER A 177 -10.33 5.47 -16.61
CA SER A 177 -8.94 5.07 -16.39
C SER A 177 -8.89 3.59 -16.03
N ALA A 178 -8.49 2.75 -16.98
CA ALA A 178 -8.42 1.31 -16.78
C ALA A 178 -7.22 0.68 -17.49
N ILE A 179 -6.66 -0.36 -16.87
CA ILE A 179 -5.62 -1.23 -17.42
C ILE A 179 -6.15 -2.65 -17.34
N TRP A 180 -6.10 -3.38 -18.45
CA TRP A 180 -6.53 -4.79 -18.47
C TRP A 180 -5.62 -5.69 -19.30
N ALA A 181 -5.67 -6.97 -19.00
CA ALA A 181 -4.98 -7.97 -19.80
C ALA A 181 -5.75 -8.27 -21.08
N THR A 182 -5.06 -8.28 -22.22
CA THR A 182 -5.66 -8.65 -23.53
C THR A 182 -5.50 -10.13 -23.84
N ASP A 183 -4.46 -10.77 -23.28
CA ASP A 183 -4.19 -12.21 -23.44
C ASP A 183 -3.49 -12.72 -22.17
N VAL A 184 -4.04 -13.74 -21.54
CA VAL A 184 -3.48 -14.40 -20.36
C VAL A 184 -3.21 -15.86 -20.73
N ARG A 185 -1.94 -16.26 -20.72
CA ARG A 185 -1.50 -17.64 -20.99
C ARG A 185 -0.87 -18.23 -19.72
N TYR A 186 -1.26 -19.46 -19.41
CA TYR A 186 -0.73 -20.24 -18.29
C TYR A 186 0.23 -21.32 -18.78
#